data_0a035b2bb6bcf3154089090023ac8330
#
_entry.id   0a035b2bb6bcf3154089090023ac8330
#
_cell.length_a   1.000
_cell.length_b   1.000
_cell.length_c   1.000
_cell.angle_alpha   90.00
_cell.angle_beta   90.00
_cell.angle_gamma   90.00
#
_symmetry.space_group_name_H-M   'P 1'
#
loop_
_entity.id
_entity.type
_entity.pdbx_description
1 polymer ?
#
loop_
_entity_poly.entity_id
_entity_poly.type
_entity_poly.pdbx_seq_one_letter_code
_entity_poly.pdbx_strand_id
1 'polypeptide(L)'
;MKLQLLSAGRLRLKKSVYIKSADRSETFEAPVISALIRHKQGNVLFDTGCHPSVVEHGEERWGSLIKFVTPVMRAEDTLLPNLACVGVNPDDIDIVVCSHFHPDHCGCNQFFNKATIMAHAKEIEAAKAAGAEAAGYLRADWDHGQPMDPVNGERDVFGDGRLVLIPLPGHTPGTLGAAVHLDRDGTFLLASDAVSLRESLDTDTSPRNTWNADALLNSYGEIRRIEKSGATVICGHDDAQWQSLRKGGAAYE
;
A
#
# COMPACT_ATOMS: atom_id res chain seq x y z
N MET A 1 -9.80 17.70 -6.63
CA MET A 1 -9.48 16.26 -6.42
C MET A 1 -9.78 15.90 -4.98
N LYS A 2 -10.14 14.63 -4.68
CA LYS A 2 -10.42 14.17 -3.31
C LYS A 2 -9.62 12.92 -3.00
N LEU A 3 -9.11 12.83 -1.77
CA LEU A 3 -8.44 11.66 -1.22
C LEU A 3 -9.29 11.11 -0.06
N GLN A 4 -9.59 9.81 -0.10
CA GLN A 4 -10.30 9.09 0.95
C GLN A 4 -9.45 7.88 1.38
N LEU A 5 -9.12 7.80 2.66
CA LEU A 5 -8.38 6.67 3.22
C LEU A 5 -9.40 5.63 3.71
N LEU A 6 -9.25 4.40 3.25
CA LEU A 6 -10.15 3.29 3.51
C LEU A 6 -9.43 2.17 4.27
N SER A 7 -10.15 1.52 5.17
CA SER A 7 -9.68 0.25 5.72
C SER A 7 -9.70 -0.81 4.62
N ALA A 8 -8.63 -1.57 4.50
CA ALA A 8 -8.47 -2.65 3.55
C ALA A 8 -7.96 -3.94 4.22
N GLY A 9 -8.03 -3.95 5.55
CA GLY A 9 -7.66 -5.06 6.40
C GLY A 9 -7.02 -4.64 7.72
N ARG A 10 -6.70 -5.63 8.54
CA ARG A 10 -5.94 -5.47 9.77
C ARG A 10 -5.14 -6.73 10.05
N LEU A 11 -3.89 -6.56 10.41
CA LEU A 11 -2.94 -7.66 10.58
C LEU A 11 -2.30 -7.60 11.97
N ARG A 12 -1.99 -8.77 12.55
CA ARG A 12 -1.13 -8.86 13.72
C ARG A 12 0.25 -9.31 13.30
N LEU A 13 1.25 -8.54 13.70
CA LEU A 13 2.64 -8.67 13.28
C LEU A 13 3.57 -8.64 14.49
N LYS A 14 4.77 -9.23 14.37
CA LYS A 14 5.83 -9.06 15.37
C LYS A 14 6.50 -7.70 15.17
N LYS A 15 6.52 -6.88 16.21
CA LYS A 15 7.13 -5.54 16.17
C LYS A 15 8.62 -5.60 15.82
N SER A 16 9.32 -6.64 16.27
CA SER A 16 10.76 -6.85 15.97
C SER A 16 11.06 -7.06 14.47
N VAL A 17 10.05 -7.29 13.61
CA VAL A 17 10.23 -7.30 12.15
C VAL A 17 10.47 -5.87 11.66
N TYR A 18 9.74 -4.91 12.18
CA TYR A 18 9.81 -3.49 11.78
C TYR A 18 10.83 -2.70 12.58
N ILE A 19 10.88 -2.93 13.89
CA ILE A 19 11.80 -2.26 14.83
C ILE A 19 12.74 -3.30 15.41
N LYS A 20 13.96 -3.33 14.94
CA LYS A 20 14.96 -4.40 15.28
C LYS A 20 15.28 -4.48 16.78
N SER A 21 15.12 -3.37 17.52
CA SER A 21 15.35 -3.27 18.96
C SER A 21 14.16 -3.73 19.81
N ALA A 22 12.96 -3.90 19.21
CA ALA A 22 11.78 -4.35 19.92
C ALA A 22 11.91 -5.80 20.42
N ASP A 23 11.23 -6.14 21.51
CA ASP A 23 11.18 -7.51 22.03
C ASP A 23 10.59 -8.46 20.99
N ARG A 24 11.17 -9.66 20.86
CA ARG A 24 10.74 -10.67 19.87
C ARG A 24 9.35 -11.24 20.14
N SER A 25 8.85 -11.13 21.36
CA SER A 25 7.50 -11.55 21.75
C SER A 25 6.46 -10.44 21.52
N GLU A 26 6.90 -9.17 21.42
CA GLU A 26 6.00 -8.04 21.22
C GLU A 26 5.31 -8.11 19.85
N THR A 27 3.99 -8.07 19.88
CA THR A 27 3.16 -7.99 18.67
C THR A 27 2.38 -6.68 18.66
N PHE A 28 2.02 -6.23 17.48
CA PHE A 28 1.12 -5.09 17.30
C PHE A 28 0.11 -5.38 16.20
N GLU A 29 -0.98 -4.64 16.19
CA GLU A 29 -1.99 -4.71 15.14
C GLU A 29 -1.79 -3.55 14.18
N ALA A 30 -1.55 -3.89 12.93
CA ALA A 30 -1.26 -2.98 11.85
C ALA A 30 -2.51 -2.75 10.99
N PRO A 31 -2.90 -1.50 10.70
CA PRO A 31 -3.88 -1.22 9.67
C PRO A 31 -3.34 -1.59 8.30
N VAL A 32 -4.21 -2.07 7.42
CA VAL A 32 -3.96 -2.13 5.97
C VAL A 32 -4.78 -1.03 5.33
N ILE A 33 -4.12 -0.14 4.61
CA ILE A 33 -4.70 1.10 4.11
C ILE A 33 -4.81 1.03 2.59
N SER A 34 -5.97 1.35 2.07
CA SER A 34 -6.18 1.68 0.66
C SER A 34 -6.56 3.15 0.53
N ALA A 35 -6.11 3.80 -0.52
CA ALA A 35 -6.45 5.20 -0.77
C ALA A 35 -7.23 5.37 -2.06
N LEU A 36 -8.47 5.85 -1.96
CA LEU A 36 -9.30 6.21 -3.11
C LEU A 36 -9.04 7.68 -3.48
N ILE A 37 -8.53 7.90 -4.68
CA ILE A 37 -8.29 9.22 -5.25
C ILE A 37 -9.34 9.47 -6.35
N ARG A 38 -10.21 10.45 -6.12
CA ARG A 38 -11.23 10.85 -7.10
C ARG A 38 -10.73 12.05 -7.89
N HIS A 39 -10.45 11.83 -9.15
CA HIS A 39 -10.02 12.86 -10.09
C HIS A 39 -11.06 13.05 -11.21
N LYS A 40 -11.09 14.22 -11.85
CA LYS A 40 -12.03 14.51 -12.97
C LYS A 40 -11.85 13.60 -14.19
N GLN A 41 -10.67 12.97 -14.35
CA GLN A 41 -10.34 12.07 -15.44
C GLN A 41 -10.48 10.58 -15.07
N GLY A 42 -10.82 10.24 -13.81
CA GLY A 42 -11.03 8.86 -13.38
C GLY A 42 -10.77 8.65 -11.88
N ASN A 43 -11.24 7.53 -11.37
CA ASN A 43 -10.99 7.10 -10.01
C ASN A 43 -9.76 6.19 -9.95
N VAL A 44 -8.86 6.50 -9.04
CA VAL A 44 -7.64 5.70 -8.78
C VAL A 44 -7.73 5.09 -7.40
N LEU A 45 -7.39 3.83 -7.29
CA LEU A 45 -7.21 3.15 -6.03
C LEU A 45 -5.72 2.85 -5.84
N PHE A 46 -5.12 3.38 -4.78
CA PHE A 46 -3.75 3.07 -4.38
C PHE A 46 -3.80 1.96 -3.34
N ASP A 47 -3.28 0.80 -3.69
CA ASP A 47 -3.37 -0.50 -3.04
C ASP A 47 -4.82 -1.03 -2.88
N THR A 48 -4.96 -2.34 -2.88
CA THR A 48 -6.27 -3.01 -2.79
C THR A 48 -6.45 -3.85 -1.52
N GLY A 49 -5.44 -3.86 -0.65
CA GLY A 49 -5.52 -4.51 0.65
C GLY A 49 -5.55 -6.03 0.60
N CYS A 50 -5.93 -6.62 1.73
CA CYS A 50 -6.02 -8.07 1.88
C CYS A 50 -7.22 -8.65 1.13
N HIS A 51 -7.04 -9.84 0.55
CA HIS A 51 -8.17 -10.58 -0.03
C HIS A 51 -9.20 -10.94 1.05
N PRO A 52 -10.53 -10.76 0.83
CA PRO A 52 -11.54 -11.02 1.86
C PRO A 52 -11.53 -12.44 2.41
N SER A 53 -11.14 -13.43 1.61
CA SER A 53 -11.11 -14.83 2.06
C SER A 53 -10.13 -15.10 3.20
N VAL A 54 -9.14 -14.24 3.45
CA VAL A 54 -8.18 -14.45 4.54
C VAL A 54 -8.82 -14.26 5.93
N VAL A 55 -10.03 -13.70 6.00
CA VAL A 55 -10.80 -13.58 7.24
C VAL A 55 -11.11 -14.98 7.81
N GLU A 56 -11.52 -15.91 6.95
CA GLU A 56 -11.94 -17.27 7.34
C GLU A 56 -10.95 -18.35 6.86
N HIS A 57 -10.27 -18.12 5.74
CA HIS A 57 -9.44 -19.09 5.03
C HIS A 57 -8.00 -18.60 4.86
N GLY A 58 -7.43 -17.93 5.88
CA GLY A 58 -6.09 -17.35 5.81
C GLY A 58 -4.99 -18.37 5.48
N GLU A 59 -5.02 -19.56 6.08
CA GLU A 59 -4.03 -20.61 5.80
C GLU A 59 -4.11 -21.12 4.35
N GLU A 60 -5.32 -21.27 3.81
CA GLU A 60 -5.55 -21.70 2.44
C GLU A 60 -5.02 -20.66 1.44
N ARG A 61 -5.28 -19.38 1.70
CA ARG A 61 -4.89 -18.27 0.80
C ARG A 61 -3.41 -17.91 0.89
N TRP A 62 -2.87 -17.79 2.10
CA TRP A 62 -1.53 -17.28 2.35
C TRP A 62 -0.50 -18.37 2.71
N GLY A 63 -0.94 -19.63 2.88
CA GLY A 63 -0.05 -20.76 3.18
C GLY A 63 0.82 -20.48 4.41
N SER A 64 2.13 -20.66 4.25
CA SER A 64 3.09 -20.45 5.35
C SER A 64 3.23 -19.00 5.81
N LEU A 65 2.82 -18.02 5.01
CA LEU A 65 2.90 -16.59 5.35
C LEU A 65 2.08 -16.26 6.59
N ILE A 66 0.94 -16.97 6.83
CA ILE A 66 0.08 -16.77 7.99
C ILE A 66 0.81 -16.91 9.35
N LYS A 67 1.94 -17.62 9.38
CA LYS A 67 2.76 -17.79 10.58
C LYS A 67 3.50 -16.51 10.98
N PHE A 68 3.66 -15.58 10.04
CA PHE A 68 4.38 -14.32 10.23
C PHE A 68 3.43 -13.14 10.25
N VAL A 69 2.33 -13.23 9.50
CA VAL A 69 1.34 -12.16 9.29
C VAL A 69 -0.04 -12.74 9.52
N THR A 70 -0.65 -12.46 10.66
CA THR A 70 -1.96 -13.02 11.03
C THR A 70 -3.07 -12.00 10.78
N PRO A 71 -4.06 -12.30 9.91
CA PRO A 71 -5.26 -11.48 9.79
C PRO A 71 -6.03 -11.42 11.11
N VAL A 72 -6.40 -10.20 11.54
CA VAL A 72 -7.18 -9.94 12.77
C VAL A 72 -8.34 -9.00 12.45
N MET A 73 -8.90 -9.13 11.28
CA MET A 73 -9.97 -8.29 10.74
C MET A 73 -11.27 -9.07 10.60
N ARG A 74 -12.37 -8.35 10.56
CA ARG A 74 -13.70 -8.86 10.23
C ARG A 74 -13.99 -8.57 8.75
N ALA A 75 -15.05 -9.18 8.22
CA ALA A 75 -15.44 -8.96 6.82
C ALA A 75 -15.68 -7.47 6.48
N GLU A 76 -16.27 -6.71 7.41
CA GLU A 76 -16.51 -5.28 7.25
C GLU A 76 -15.25 -4.40 7.29
N ASP A 77 -14.13 -4.93 7.76
CA ASP A 77 -12.85 -4.21 7.80
C ASP A 77 -12.09 -4.34 6.45
N THR A 78 -12.55 -5.18 5.53
CA THR A 78 -11.96 -5.38 4.20
C THR A 78 -12.32 -4.26 3.23
N LEU A 79 -11.61 -4.16 2.09
CA LEU A 79 -11.74 -3.04 1.16
C LEU A 79 -13.14 -2.90 0.53
N LEU A 80 -13.74 -4.00 0.05
CA LEU A 80 -14.98 -3.92 -0.74
C LEU A 80 -16.16 -3.30 0.03
N PRO A 81 -16.46 -3.68 1.28
CA PRO A 81 -17.46 -3.00 2.09
C PRO A 81 -17.14 -1.52 2.32
N ASN A 82 -15.85 -1.17 2.51
CA ASN A 82 -15.43 0.21 2.72
C ASN A 82 -15.58 1.08 1.46
N LEU A 83 -15.33 0.53 0.27
CA LEU A 83 -15.65 1.19 -1.01
C LEU A 83 -17.17 1.42 -1.16
N ALA A 84 -17.97 0.41 -0.86
CA ALA A 84 -19.44 0.52 -0.92
C ALA A 84 -19.96 1.60 0.04
N CYS A 85 -19.40 1.72 1.25
CA CYS A 85 -19.76 2.77 2.22
C CYS A 85 -19.50 4.20 1.72
N VAL A 86 -18.57 4.39 0.78
CA VAL A 86 -18.30 5.69 0.13
C VAL A 86 -18.97 5.82 -1.25
N GLY A 87 -19.88 4.89 -1.57
CA GLY A 87 -20.68 4.90 -2.81
C GLY A 87 -19.88 4.60 -4.07
N VAL A 88 -18.87 3.71 -3.97
CA VAL A 88 -18.03 3.29 -5.10
C VAL A 88 -18.08 1.77 -5.23
N ASN A 89 -18.32 1.29 -6.44
CA ASN A 89 -18.22 -0.12 -6.79
C ASN A 89 -16.84 -0.42 -7.42
N PRO A 90 -16.39 -1.67 -7.44
CA PRO A 90 -15.13 -2.03 -8.12
C PRO A 90 -15.10 -1.61 -9.60
N ASP A 91 -16.24 -1.65 -10.28
CA ASP A 91 -16.38 -1.25 -11.69
C ASP A 91 -16.23 0.26 -11.94
N ASP A 92 -16.27 1.09 -10.89
CA ASP A 92 -16.09 2.54 -10.96
C ASP A 92 -14.62 2.94 -10.83
N ILE A 93 -13.70 1.97 -10.62
CA ILE A 93 -12.26 2.20 -10.53
C ILE A 93 -11.62 2.03 -11.91
N ASP A 94 -10.99 3.10 -12.38
CA ASP A 94 -10.32 3.14 -13.70
C ASP A 94 -8.88 2.66 -13.63
N ILE A 95 -8.19 2.95 -12.52
CA ILE A 95 -6.79 2.61 -12.29
C ILE A 95 -6.62 2.05 -10.88
N VAL A 96 -5.92 0.93 -10.77
CA VAL A 96 -5.36 0.43 -9.52
C VAL A 96 -3.86 0.64 -9.57
N VAL A 97 -3.32 1.43 -8.65
CA VAL A 97 -1.88 1.53 -8.42
C VAL A 97 -1.51 0.56 -7.31
N CYS A 98 -0.72 -0.46 -7.62
CA CYS A 98 -0.12 -1.30 -6.60
C CYS A 98 1.23 -0.68 -6.21
N SER A 99 1.35 -0.28 -4.95
CA SER A 99 2.63 0.16 -4.39
C SER A 99 3.68 -0.93 -4.54
N HIS A 100 3.28 -2.16 -4.29
CA HIS A 100 4.01 -3.40 -4.52
C HIS A 100 3.04 -4.60 -4.49
N PHE A 101 3.53 -5.82 -4.76
CA PHE A 101 2.67 -6.99 -4.91
C PHE A 101 2.67 -7.95 -3.71
N HIS A 102 2.87 -7.47 -2.48
CA HIS A 102 2.56 -8.28 -1.30
C HIS A 102 1.04 -8.43 -1.11
N PRO A 103 0.57 -9.53 -0.51
CA PRO A 103 -0.84 -9.91 -0.51
C PRO A 103 -1.76 -9.01 0.31
N ASP A 104 -1.20 -8.19 1.17
CA ASP A 104 -1.91 -7.15 1.93
C ASP A 104 -1.99 -5.80 1.19
N HIS A 105 -1.36 -5.69 0.00
CA HIS A 105 -1.44 -4.50 -0.87
C HIS A 105 -2.16 -4.77 -2.19
N CYS A 106 -2.13 -6.00 -2.70
CA CYS A 106 -2.72 -6.34 -4.00
C CYS A 106 -3.83 -7.42 -3.93
N GLY A 107 -4.20 -7.89 -2.73
CA GLY A 107 -5.07 -9.05 -2.53
C GLY A 107 -6.45 -8.94 -3.17
N CYS A 108 -7.00 -7.72 -3.31
CA CYS A 108 -8.29 -7.53 -3.95
C CYS A 108 -8.21 -7.19 -5.45
N ASN A 109 -7.05 -7.26 -6.11
CA ASN A 109 -6.91 -6.91 -7.53
C ASN A 109 -7.94 -7.62 -8.42
N GLN A 110 -8.25 -8.89 -8.14
CA GLN A 110 -9.22 -9.68 -8.92
C GLN A 110 -10.62 -9.06 -9.06
N PHE A 111 -11.00 -8.16 -8.15
CA PHE A 111 -12.34 -7.54 -8.17
C PHE A 111 -12.41 -6.30 -9.08
N PHE A 112 -11.28 -5.77 -9.52
CA PHE A 112 -11.19 -4.54 -10.33
C PHE A 112 -10.96 -4.87 -11.81
N ASN A 113 -11.89 -5.64 -12.40
CA ASN A 113 -11.72 -6.18 -13.76
C ASN A 113 -11.68 -5.14 -14.87
N LYS A 114 -12.18 -3.92 -14.63
CA LYS A 114 -12.15 -2.81 -15.60
C LYS A 114 -10.93 -1.92 -15.44
N ALA A 115 -10.23 -2.02 -14.32
CA ALA A 115 -9.10 -1.16 -14.04
C ALA A 115 -7.83 -1.58 -14.80
N THR A 116 -7.01 -0.60 -15.16
CA THR A 116 -5.62 -0.83 -15.52
C THR A 116 -4.78 -0.88 -14.25
N ILE A 117 -3.94 -1.91 -14.12
CA ILE A 117 -3.01 -2.05 -12.99
C ILE A 117 -1.73 -1.29 -13.31
N MET A 118 -1.39 -0.30 -12.51
CA MET A 118 -0.09 0.38 -12.53
C MET A 118 0.78 -0.16 -11.41
N ALA A 119 1.98 -0.61 -11.74
CA ALA A 119 3.01 -1.02 -10.80
C ALA A 119 4.39 -0.71 -11.39
N HIS A 120 5.43 -0.58 -10.57
CA HIS A 120 6.76 -0.35 -11.09
C HIS A 120 7.25 -1.55 -11.90
N ALA A 121 7.95 -1.29 -13.02
CA ALA A 121 8.42 -2.36 -13.90
C ALA A 121 9.28 -3.42 -13.17
N LYS A 122 10.15 -2.97 -12.23
CA LYS A 122 10.96 -3.89 -11.40
C LYS A 122 10.12 -4.72 -10.43
N GLU A 123 8.95 -4.23 -10.01
CA GLU A 123 8.02 -4.99 -9.18
C GLU A 123 7.39 -6.13 -9.97
N ILE A 124 6.94 -5.80 -11.18
CA ILE A 124 6.38 -6.79 -12.11
C ILE A 124 7.44 -7.87 -12.45
N GLU A 125 8.68 -7.46 -12.67
CA GLU A 125 9.80 -8.38 -12.91
C GLU A 125 10.06 -9.29 -11.70
N ALA A 126 10.14 -8.71 -10.49
CA ALA A 126 10.37 -9.45 -9.25
C ALA A 126 9.26 -10.45 -8.96
N ALA A 127 7.99 -10.05 -9.14
CA ALA A 127 6.83 -10.93 -8.91
C ALA A 127 6.73 -12.10 -9.92
N LYS A 128 7.31 -11.92 -11.13
CA LYS A 128 7.38 -12.98 -12.16
C LYS A 128 8.60 -13.87 -12.04
N ALA A 129 9.56 -13.54 -11.20
CA ALA A 129 10.80 -14.30 -11.05
C ALA A 129 10.54 -15.70 -10.45
N ALA A 130 11.41 -16.65 -10.78
CA ALA A 130 11.34 -17.98 -10.18
C ALA A 130 11.55 -17.89 -8.66
N GLY A 131 10.66 -18.47 -7.88
CA GLY A 131 10.71 -18.45 -6.43
C GLY A 131 10.19 -17.15 -5.77
N ALA A 132 9.54 -16.28 -6.52
CA ALA A 132 8.97 -15.02 -6.03
C ALA A 132 8.02 -15.22 -4.82
N GLU A 133 7.32 -16.34 -4.72
CA GLU A 133 6.45 -16.67 -3.58
C GLU A 133 7.20 -16.67 -2.24
N ALA A 134 8.47 -17.09 -2.23
CA ALA A 134 9.29 -17.06 -1.02
C ALA A 134 9.60 -15.63 -0.55
N ALA A 135 9.50 -14.65 -1.45
CA ALA A 135 9.62 -13.22 -1.16
C ALA A 135 8.25 -12.53 -0.92
N GLY A 136 7.17 -13.31 -0.80
CA GLY A 136 5.83 -12.79 -0.50
C GLY A 136 4.94 -12.47 -1.71
N TYR A 137 5.39 -12.75 -2.93
CA TYR A 137 4.61 -12.49 -4.14
C TYR A 137 3.65 -13.66 -4.44
N LEU A 138 2.45 -13.62 -3.90
CA LEU A 138 1.45 -14.66 -4.14
C LEU A 138 0.73 -14.38 -5.46
N ARG A 139 1.01 -15.21 -6.48
CA ARG A 139 0.46 -15.02 -7.83
C ARG A 139 -1.07 -14.91 -7.85
N ALA A 140 -1.75 -15.63 -6.95
CA ALA A 140 -3.20 -15.61 -6.79
C ALA A 140 -3.75 -14.23 -6.36
N ASP A 141 -2.89 -13.28 -5.93
CA ASP A 141 -3.31 -11.96 -5.47
C ASP A 141 -3.05 -10.85 -6.50
N TRP A 142 -2.12 -11.03 -7.44
CA TRP A 142 -1.75 -9.96 -8.38
C TRP A 142 -1.94 -10.28 -9.87
N ASP A 143 -2.00 -11.56 -10.29
CA ASP A 143 -2.03 -11.97 -11.71
C ASP A 143 -3.43 -12.44 -12.13
N HIS A 144 -4.29 -11.51 -12.53
CA HIS A 144 -5.68 -11.78 -12.91
C HIS A 144 -6.00 -11.41 -14.35
N GLY A 145 -4.99 -11.07 -15.17
CA GLY A 145 -5.16 -10.77 -16.60
C GLY A 145 -5.65 -9.36 -16.93
N GLN A 146 -5.74 -8.45 -15.94
CA GLN A 146 -6.01 -7.04 -16.24
C GLN A 146 -4.86 -6.42 -17.05
N PRO A 147 -5.14 -5.36 -17.85
CA PRO A 147 -4.09 -4.57 -18.47
C PRO A 147 -3.11 -4.04 -17.43
N MET A 148 -1.79 -4.20 -17.68
CA MET A 148 -0.75 -3.62 -16.82
C MET A 148 -0.08 -2.46 -17.57
N ASP A 149 0.07 -1.32 -16.89
CA ASP A 149 0.86 -0.16 -17.33
C ASP A 149 2.11 -0.05 -16.43
N PRO A 150 3.28 -0.54 -16.90
CA PRO A 150 4.51 -0.51 -16.11
C PRO A 150 5.02 0.92 -15.90
N VAL A 151 5.27 1.28 -14.65
CA VAL A 151 5.84 2.57 -14.27
C VAL A 151 7.36 2.48 -14.25
N ASN A 152 8.02 3.44 -14.91
CA ASN A 152 9.48 3.60 -14.92
C ASN A 152 9.82 5.03 -14.51
N GLY A 153 10.45 5.19 -13.33
CA GLY A 153 10.69 6.52 -12.76
C GLY A 153 9.43 7.18 -12.21
N GLU A 154 9.46 8.49 -12.04
CA GLU A 154 8.28 9.25 -11.63
C GLU A 154 7.22 9.26 -12.75
N ARG A 155 5.95 9.20 -12.36
CA ARG A 155 4.83 9.19 -13.32
C ARG A 155 3.70 10.09 -12.83
N ASP A 156 3.44 11.17 -13.53
CA ASP A 156 2.18 11.92 -13.37
C ASP A 156 1.05 11.13 -14.05
N VAL A 157 0.11 10.64 -13.25
CA VAL A 157 -0.96 9.71 -13.71
C VAL A 157 -1.89 10.39 -14.71
N PHE A 158 -2.21 11.66 -14.49
CA PHE A 158 -3.18 12.41 -15.30
C PHE A 158 -2.56 13.53 -16.13
N GLY A 159 -1.25 13.81 -15.98
CA GLY A 159 -0.53 14.87 -16.71
C GLY A 159 -0.83 16.29 -16.21
N ASP A 160 -1.40 16.44 -15.01
CA ASP A 160 -1.71 17.75 -14.42
C ASP A 160 -1.00 18.00 -13.07
N GLY A 161 -0.06 17.14 -12.71
CA GLY A 161 0.76 17.25 -11.51
C GLY A 161 0.03 16.90 -10.21
N ARG A 162 -1.21 16.42 -10.27
CA ARG A 162 -2.03 16.23 -9.06
C ARG A 162 -1.87 14.87 -8.39
N LEU A 163 -1.54 13.85 -9.17
CA LEU A 163 -1.23 12.50 -8.69
C LEU A 163 0.06 12.03 -9.34
N VAL A 164 1.14 12.00 -8.58
CA VAL A 164 2.47 11.62 -9.06
C VAL A 164 2.95 10.38 -8.34
N LEU A 165 3.20 9.30 -9.09
CA LEU A 165 3.82 8.09 -8.57
C LEU A 165 5.32 8.29 -8.46
N ILE A 166 5.91 7.89 -7.34
CA ILE A 166 7.31 8.11 -6.99
C ILE A 166 7.95 6.77 -6.64
N PRO A 167 9.01 6.33 -7.34
CA PRO A 167 9.76 5.14 -6.96
C PRO A 167 10.42 5.31 -5.59
N LEU A 168 10.10 4.41 -4.66
CA LEU A 168 10.65 4.36 -3.30
C LEU A 168 11.17 2.93 -3.00
N PRO A 169 12.12 2.41 -3.80
CA PRO A 169 12.59 1.04 -3.66
C PRO A 169 13.26 0.78 -2.32
N GLY A 170 13.21 -0.46 -1.88
CA GLY A 170 13.91 -0.90 -0.66
C GLY A 170 13.16 -1.97 0.08
N HIS A 171 11.89 -1.78 0.40
CA HIS A 171 11.04 -2.85 0.91
C HIS A 171 10.91 -3.96 -0.15
N THR A 172 10.53 -3.60 -1.35
CA THR A 172 10.65 -4.43 -2.56
C THR A 172 11.47 -3.69 -3.64
N PRO A 173 11.89 -4.38 -4.73
CA PRO A 173 12.64 -3.75 -5.83
C PRO A 173 11.88 -2.63 -6.54
N GLY A 174 10.56 -2.67 -6.51
CA GLY A 174 9.70 -1.75 -7.24
C GLY A 174 8.68 -1.02 -6.37
N THR A 175 8.89 -0.90 -5.07
CA THR A 175 7.98 -0.14 -4.20
C THR A 175 7.74 1.27 -4.75
N LEU A 176 6.45 1.65 -4.89
CA LEU A 176 5.99 2.97 -5.28
C LEU A 176 5.33 3.69 -4.09
N GLY A 177 5.58 4.97 -3.97
CA GLY A 177 4.72 5.90 -3.26
C GLY A 177 3.89 6.73 -4.23
N ALA A 178 2.94 7.53 -3.70
CA ALA A 178 2.14 8.45 -4.49
C ALA A 178 2.02 9.80 -3.79
N ALA A 179 2.43 10.88 -4.46
CA ALA A 179 2.16 12.24 -4.03
C ALA A 179 0.79 12.68 -4.55
N VAL A 180 -0.08 13.10 -3.63
CA VAL A 180 -1.47 13.54 -3.90
C VAL A 180 -1.57 15.01 -3.53
N HIS A 181 -1.69 15.90 -4.54
CA HIS A 181 -1.75 17.34 -4.35
C HIS A 181 -3.20 17.83 -4.30
N LEU A 182 -3.65 18.25 -3.13
CA LEU A 182 -5.02 18.70 -2.87
C LEU A 182 -5.09 20.22 -2.77
N ASP A 183 -6.28 20.78 -3.06
CA ASP A 183 -6.46 22.24 -3.10
C ASP A 183 -6.54 22.88 -1.70
N ARG A 184 -7.06 22.14 -0.71
CA ARG A 184 -7.34 22.65 0.64
C ARG A 184 -6.46 22.02 1.71
N ASP A 185 -6.30 20.70 1.64
CA ASP A 185 -5.59 19.96 2.68
C ASP A 185 -4.09 19.78 2.38
N GLY A 186 -3.58 20.38 1.27
CA GLY A 186 -2.17 20.33 0.89
C GLY A 186 -1.76 19.01 0.24
N THR A 187 -0.50 18.64 0.40
CA THR A 187 0.07 17.44 -0.23
C THR A 187 0.14 16.27 0.74
N PHE A 188 -0.30 15.10 0.29
CA PHE A 188 -0.08 13.83 0.98
C PHE A 188 0.90 12.97 0.19
N LEU A 189 1.84 12.34 0.88
CA LEU A 189 2.68 11.28 0.33
C LEU A 189 2.21 9.95 0.90
N LEU A 190 1.57 9.13 0.09
CA LEU A 190 1.24 7.75 0.42
C LEU A 190 2.54 6.94 0.28
N ALA A 191 3.22 6.66 1.39
CA ALA A 191 4.54 6.03 1.37
C ALA A 191 4.49 4.50 1.32
N SER A 192 3.33 3.90 1.62
CA SER A 192 3.18 2.44 1.71
C SER A 192 4.30 1.82 2.55
N ASP A 193 4.82 0.66 2.17
CA ASP A 193 5.87 -0.05 2.91
C ASP A 193 7.29 0.48 2.69
N ALA A 194 7.46 1.56 1.90
CA ALA A 194 8.68 2.35 2.00
C ALA A 194 8.83 2.95 3.41
N VAL A 195 7.70 3.21 4.13
CA VAL A 195 7.66 3.56 5.55
C VAL A 195 6.51 2.81 6.19
N SER A 196 6.73 1.60 6.65
CA SER A 196 5.69 0.82 7.33
C SER A 196 5.30 1.46 8.67
N LEU A 197 6.27 1.87 9.50
CA LEU A 197 6.06 2.60 10.76
C LEU A 197 6.84 3.91 10.76
N ARG A 198 6.26 4.97 11.27
CA ARG A 198 6.91 6.29 11.40
C ARG A 198 8.24 6.21 12.13
N GLU A 199 8.31 5.41 13.20
CA GLU A 199 9.54 5.18 13.97
C GLU A 199 10.71 4.72 13.09
N SER A 200 10.46 3.90 12.07
CA SER A 200 11.51 3.43 11.15
C SER A 200 12.13 4.56 10.35
N LEU A 201 11.32 5.49 9.86
CA LEU A 201 11.78 6.69 9.16
C LEU A 201 12.56 7.61 10.10
N ASP A 202 12.07 7.84 11.32
CA ASP A 202 12.66 8.78 12.27
C ASP A 202 14.01 8.29 12.82
N THR A 203 14.24 6.97 12.87
CA THR A 203 15.44 6.34 13.42
C THR A 203 16.39 5.75 12.37
N ASP A 204 16.14 5.95 11.08
CA ASP A 204 16.87 5.29 9.99
C ASP A 204 16.95 3.75 10.15
N THR A 205 15.88 3.16 10.69
CA THR A 205 15.83 1.72 10.91
C THR A 205 15.23 1.01 9.71
N SER A 206 16.01 0.13 9.07
CA SER A 206 15.50 -0.77 8.02
C SER A 206 14.79 -1.96 8.66
N PRO A 207 13.50 -2.24 8.35
CA PRO A 207 12.81 -3.45 8.76
C PRO A 207 13.54 -4.75 8.33
N ARG A 208 13.24 -5.87 8.99
CA ARG A 208 13.86 -7.17 8.64
C ARG A 208 13.33 -7.76 7.33
N ASN A 209 12.12 -7.41 6.94
CA ASN A 209 11.48 -7.80 5.68
C ASN A 209 11.82 -6.84 4.52
N THR A 210 12.99 -6.22 4.55
CA THR A 210 13.48 -5.30 3.52
C THR A 210 14.32 -6.06 2.48
N TRP A 211 14.01 -5.88 1.20
CA TRP A 211 14.79 -6.44 0.09
C TRP A 211 16.20 -5.83 0.03
N ASN A 212 16.33 -4.51 0.17
CA ASN A 212 17.61 -3.79 0.11
C ASN A 212 17.60 -2.61 1.07
N ALA A 213 18.41 -2.69 2.13
CA ALA A 213 18.47 -1.69 3.18
C ALA A 213 19.02 -0.34 2.69
N ASP A 214 20.04 -0.35 1.83
CA ASP A 214 20.65 0.88 1.31
C ASP A 214 19.68 1.63 0.39
N ALA A 215 18.95 0.89 -0.46
CA ALA A 215 17.90 1.47 -1.30
C ALA A 215 16.78 2.08 -0.44
N LEU A 216 16.38 1.40 0.66
CA LEU A 216 15.37 1.90 1.58
C LEU A 216 15.80 3.20 2.27
N LEU A 217 17.05 3.27 2.74
CA LEU A 217 17.60 4.49 3.37
C LEU A 217 17.66 5.65 2.37
N ASN A 218 17.98 5.38 1.10
CA ASN A 218 17.90 6.40 0.05
C ASN A 218 16.44 6.87 -0.15
N SER A 219 15.48 5.95 -0.15
CA SER A 219 14.05 6.28 -0.21
C SER A 219 13.60 7.10 1.00
N TYR A 220 14.12 6.85 2.20
CA TYR A 220 13.88 7.71 3.37
C TYR A 220 14.40 9.14 3.15
N GLY A 221 15.55 9.29 2.52
CA GLY A 221 16.09 10.61 2.14
C GLY A 221 15.12 11.38 1.24
N GLU A 222 14.57 10.71 0.22
CA GLU A 222 13.59 11.30 -0.69
C GLU A 222 12.26 11.63 0.01
N ILE A 223 11.75 10.73 0.85
CA ILE A 223 10.52 10.95 1.63
C ILE A 223 10.67 12.18 2.54
N ARG A 224 11.81 12.32 3.24
CA ARG A 224 12.08 13.51 4.07
C ARG A 224 12.20 14.78 3.26
N ARG A 225 12.74 14.71 2.05
CA ARG A 225 12.79 15.87 1.13
C ARG A 225 11.37 16.32 0.78
N ILE A 226 10.49 15.39 0.46
CA ILE A 226 9.07 15.67 0.14
C ILE A 226 8.35 16.19 1.40
N GLU A 227 8.57 15.59 2.57
CA GLU A 227 7.98 16.02 3.84
C GLU A 227 8.41 17.46 4.19
N LYS A 228 9.69 17.81 4.00
CA LYS A 228 10.20 19.17 4.19
C LYS A 228 9.56 20.20 3.25
N SER A 229 9.06 19.79 2.10
CA SER A 229 8.29 20.67 1.21
C SER A 229 6.84 20.89 1.64
N GLY A 230 6.43 20.32 2.79
CA GLY A 230 5.11 20.52 3.40
C GLY A 230 4.15 19.35 3.19
N ALA A 231 4.60 18.22 2.66
CA ALA A 231 3.74 17.04 2.51
C ALA A 231 3.51 16.30 3.83
N THR A 232 2.30 15.78 4.01
CA THR A 232 1.98 14.82 5.08
C THR A 232 2.29 13.41 4.61
N VAL A 233 3.23 12.72 5.26
CA VAL A 233 3.58 11.34 4.96
C VAL A 233 2.58 10.39 5.60
N ILE A 234 1.95 9.53 4.81
CA ILE A 234 1.08 8.44 5.27
C ILE A 234 1.89 7.14 5.24
N CYS A 235 2.09 6.55 6.42
CA CYS A 235 2.80 5.29 6.61
C CYS A 235 1.91 4.09 6.25
N GLY A 236 2.52 2.97 5.83
CA GLY A 236 1.77 1.78 5.41
C GLY A 236 0.98 1.11 6.53
N HIS A 237 1.58 1.01 7.74
CA HIS A 237 1.07 0.16 8.82
C HIS A 237 1.09 0.81 10.22
N ASP A 238 1.21 2.14 10.30
CA ASP A 238 1.29 2.85 11.58
C ASP A 238 -0.10 3.08 12.18
N ASP A 239 -0.45 2.29 13.21
CA ASP A 239 -1.76 2.38 13.85
C ASP A 239 -1.97 3.69 14.59
N ALA A 240 -0.93 4.24 15.24
CA ALA A 240 -1.05 5.52 15.93
C ALA A 240 -1.39 6.65 14.94
N GLN A 241 -0.72 6.67 13.79
CA GLN A 241 -1.06 7.60 12.72
C GLN A 241 -2.45 7.34 12.17
N TRP A 242 -2.79 6.06 11.87
CA TRP A 242 -4.10 5.69 11.33
C TRP A 242 -5.26 6.18 12.21
N GLN A 243 -5.13 6.08 13.54
CA GLN A 243 -6.17 6.56 14.46
C GLN A 243 -6.40 8.08 14.35
N SER A 244 -5.39 8.86 14.00
CA SER A 244 -5.46 10.33 13.87
C SER A 244 -6.02 10.82 12.52
N LEU A 245 -6.06 9.96 11.50
CA LEU A 245 -6.45 10.34 10.13
C LEU A 245 -7.96 10.37 9.94
N ARG A 246 -8.44 11.23 9.00
CA ARG A 246 -9.80 11.14 8.47
C ARG A 246 -9.93 9.87 7.64
N LYS A 247 -11.05 9.14 7.76
CA LYS A 247 -11.28 7.83 7.15
C LYS A 247 -12.66 7.73 6.49
N GLY A 248 -12.79 6.81 5.54
CA GLY A 248 -14.07 6.51 4.89
C GLY A 248 -14.66 7.71 4.17
N GLY A 249 -15.87 8.12 4.55
CA GLY A 249 -16.56 9.26 3.94
C GLY A 249 -15.94 10.64 4.20
N ALA A 250 -15.06 10.77 5.20
CA ALA A 250 -14.39 12.02 5.54
C ALA A 250 -13.18 12.28 4.62
N ALA A 251 -13.43 12.84 3.44
CA ALA A 251 -12.40 13.10 2.43
C ALA A 251 -11.46 14.26 2.81
N TYR A 252 -10.26 14.22 2.26
CA TYR A 252 -9.34 15.35 2.10
C TYR A 252 -9.55 15.97 0.71
N GLU A 253 -9.48 17.34 0.60
CA GLU A 253 -9.78 18.11 -0.63
C GLU A 253 -8.72 19.11 -1.03
#